data_e758080ee05f1855b606bea53bce0a86
#
_entry.id   e758080ee05f1855b606bea53bce0a86
#
_cell.length_a   1.000
_cell.length_b   1.000
_cell.length_c   1.000
_cell.angle_alpha   90.00
_cell.angle_beta   90.00
_cell.angle_gamma   90.00
#
_symmetry.space_group_name_H-M   'P 1'
#
loop_
_entity.id
_entity.type
_entity.pdbx_description
1 polymer ?
#
loop_
_entity_poly.entity_id
_entity_poly.type
_entity_poly.pdbx_seq_one_letter_code
_entity_poly.pdbx_strand_id
1 'polypeptide(L)'
;TMDEEVFKVMNGRGISIDRVLQGIDAADAVGLSPIKINAVVQKGVNDHTVVELARYFKDSGRIVRFIEYMDVGNRNGWKWDQVVPSAEVIQRIDAEMPLEPIDSNYTGEVASRYRYRDGQGEIGVISSVSQPFCSNCTRARLSTDGKLYTCLFAANGVSLRDEIRAGASDDDLRTLISKIWTQRTDRYSEERTELAPEQNTPSKVEMYQIGG
;
A
#
# COMPACT_ATOMS: atom_id res chain seq x y z
N THR A 1 -3.83 -12.91 5.06
CA THR A 1 -4.13 -14.11 5.83
C THR A 1 -4.69 -15.20 4.93
N MET A 2 -4.40 -16.47 5.28
CA MET A 2 -5.04 -17.66 4.71
C MET A 2 -6.19 -18.17 5.58
N ASP A 3 -6.36 -17.62 6.78
CA ASP A 3 -7.47 -17.92 7.67
C ASP A 3 -8.77 -17.28 7.14
N GLU A 4 -9.77 -18.11 6.84
CA GLU A 4 -11.04 -17.72 6.23
C GLU A 4 -11.86 -16.78 7.14
N GLU A 5 -11.88 -17.03 8.44
CA GLU A 5 -12.66 -16.23 9.38
C GLU A 5 -12.02 -14.85 9.60
N VAL A 6 -10.69 -14.82 9.75
CA VAL A 6 -9.93 -13.55 9.80
C VAL A 6 -10.09 -12.78 8.50
N PHE A 7 -10.05 -13.47 7.36
CA PHE A 7 -10.21 -12.83 6.05
C PHE A 7 -11.60 -12.19 5.88
N LYS A 8 -12.67 -12.87 6.28
CA LYS A 8 -14.04 -12.34 6.24
C LYS A 8 -14.21 -11.10 7.10
N VAL A 9 -13.63 -11.12 8.30
CA VAL A 9 -13.64 -9.96 9.21
C VAL A 9 -12.93 -8.76 8.56
N MET A 10 -11.73 -8.98 8.00
CA MET A 10 -10.92 -7.91 7.41
C MET A 10 -11.54 -7.34 6.14
N ASN A 11 -12.13 -8.16 5.27
CA ASN A 11 -12.73 -7.66 4.03
C ASN A 11 -14.08 -6.97 4.24
N GLY A 12 -14.74 -7.17 5.38
CA GLY A 12 -15.99 -6.54 5.76
C GLY A 12 -17.17 -6.81 4.81
N ARG A 13 -17.03 -7.74 3.88
CA ARG A 13 -18.02 -8.09 2.85
C ARG A 13 -18.43 -9.55 2.87
N GLY A 14 -17.86 -10.36 3.77
CA GLY A 14 -18.13 -11.80 3.86
C GLY A 14 -17.70 -12.60 2.63
N ILE A 15 -16.78 -12.06 1.82
CA ILE A 15 -16.25 -12.75 0.64
C ILE A 15 -15.26 -13.81 1.09
N SER A 16 -15.36 -15.04 0.52
CA SER A 16 -14.40 -16.10 0.75
C SER A 16 -13.03 -15.80 0.13
N ILE A 17 -11.97 -16.25 0.79
CA ILE A 17 -10.60 -16.18 0.29
C ILE A 17 -10.44 -16.94 -1.03
N ASP A 18 -11.15 -18.05 -1.22
CA ASP A 18 -11.12 -18.84 -2.47
C ASP A 18 -11.40 -17.99 -3.68
N ARG A 19 -12.31 -17.02 -3.58
CA ARG A 19 -12.64 -16.13 -4.68
C ARG A 19 -11.46 -15.24 -5.07
N VAL A 20 -10.65 -14.82 -4.09
CA VAL A 20 -9.43 -14.04 -4.33
C VAL A 20 -8.36 -14.92 -4.95
N LEU A 21 -8.18 -16.13 -4.44
CA LEU A 21 -7.21 -17.10 -5.00
C LEU A 21 -7.55 -17.46 -6.46
N GLN A 22 -8.82 -17.70 -6.77
CA GLN A 22 -9.28 -17.90 -8.16
C GLN A 22 -8.96 -16.69 -9.06
N GLY A 23 -9.11 -15.46 -8.54
CA GLY A 23 -8.74 -14.25 -9.28
C GLY A 23 -7.23 -14.16 -9.54
N ILE A 24 -6.40 -14.54 -8.57
CA ILE A 24 -4.95 -14.61 -8.72
C ILE A 24 -4.56 -15.66 -9.76
N ASP A 25 -5.16 -16.85 -9.71
CA ASP A 25 -4.91 -17.93 -10.67
C ASP A 25 -5.35 -17.55 -12.09
N ALA A 26 -6.49 -16.87 -12.22
CA ALA A 26 -6.95 -16.36 -13.51
C ALA A 26 -6.01 -15.31 -14.10
N ALA A 27 -5.45 -14.41 -13.26
CA ALA A 27 -4.48 -13.42 -13.69
C ALA A 27 -3.17 -14.09 -14.17
N ASP A 28 -2.72 -15.11 -13.47
CA ASP A 28 -1.54 -15.91 -13.83
C ASP A 28 -1.75 -16.66 -15.16
N ALA A 29 -2.91 -17.30 -15.31
CA ALA A 29 -3.26 -18.06 -16.51
C ALA A 29 -3.28 -17.22 -17.81
N VAL A 30 -3.52 -15.91 -17.72
CA VAL A 30 -3.45 -14.98 -18.86
C VAL A 30 -2.10 -14.27 -18.99
N GLY A 31 -1.09 -14.69 -18.21
CA GLY A 31 0.29 -14.21 -18.32
C GLY A 31 0.57 -12.86 -17.67
N LEU A 32 -0.27 -12.40 -16.74
CA LEU A 32 0.03 -11.20 -15.95
C LEU A 32 1.14 -11.52 -14.93
N SER A 33 2.34 -11.02 -15.17
CA SER A 33 3.52 -11.30 -14.32
C SER A 33 4.40 -10.05 -14.19
N PRO A 34 5.04 -9.80 -13.02
CA PRO A 34 4.86 -10.54 -11.76
C PRO A 34 3.56 -10.15 -11.04
N ILE A 35 2.90 -11.14 -10.42
CA ILE A 35 1.73 -10.88 -9.57
C ILE A 35 2.23 -10.51 -8.17
N LYS A 36 1.76 -9.35 -7.67
CA LYS A 36 2.08 -8.84 -6.35
C LYS A 36 0.83 -8.84 -5.47
N ILE A 37 0.88 -9.58 -4.35
CA ILE A 37 -0.23 -9.75 -3.42
C ILE A 37 0.00 -8.85 -2.22
N ASN A 38 -0.86 -7.86 -2.04
CA ASN A 38 -0.77 -6.92 -0.93
C ASN A 38 -1.57 -7.43 0.28
N ALA A 39 -0.92 -7.51 1.42
CA ALA A 39 -1.54 -7.90 2.68
C ALA A 39 -1.24 -6.84 3.74
N VAL A 40 -2.27 -6.14 4.21
CA VAL A 40 -2.15 -5.24 5.37
C VAL A 40 -2.06 -6.09 6.62
N VAL A 41 -1.09 -5.78 7.49
CA VAL A 41 -0.87 -6.47 8.77
C VAL A 41 -1.34 -5.59 9.91
N GLN A 42 -2.34 -6.07 10.66
CA GLN A 42 -2.91 -5.40 11.83
C GLN A 42 -2.70 -6.27 13.06
N LYS A 43 -2.08 -5.70 14.10
CA LYS A 43 -1.81 -6.38 15.36
C LYS A 43 -3.10 -6.82 16.05
N GLY A 44 -3.10 -8.07 16.53
CA GLY A 44 -4.26 -8.68 17.19
C GLY A 44 -5.37 -9.10 16.23
N VAL A 45 -5.20 -8.93 14.92
CA VAL A 45 -6.18 -9.35 13.91
C VAL A 45 -5.61 -10.45 13.03
N ASN A 46 -4.58 -10.15 12.21
CA ASN A 46 -3.97 -11.11 11.28
C ASN A 46 -2.44 -11.21 11.40
N ASP A 47 -1.83 -10.54 12.35
CA ASP A 47 -0.37 -10.55 12.53
C ASP A 47 0.19 -11.95 12.86
N HIS A 48 -0.62 -12.82 13.44
CA HIS A 48 -0.26 -14.21 13.71
C HIS A 48 -0.23 -15.09 12.45
N THR A 49 -0.76 -14.64 11.32
CA THR A 49 -0.87 -15.42 10.07
C THR A 49 0.19 -15.04 9.03
N VAL A 50 1.11 -14.10 9.32
CA VAL A 50 2.08 -13.58 8.33
C VAL A 50 3.03 -14.66 7.79
N VAL A 51 3.49 -15.57 8.66
CA VAL A 51 4.39 -16.67 8.27
C VAL A 51 3.67 -17.69 7.38
N GLU A 52 2.43 -18.03 7.73
CA GLU A 52 1.60 -18.93 6.94
C GLU A 52 1.34 -18.38 5.54
N LEU A 53 0.98 -17.09 5.45
CA LEU A 53 0.75 -16.42 4.17
C LEU A 53 2.03 -16.37 3.31
N ALA A 54 3.18 -16.08 3.93
CA ALA A 54 4.46 -16.08 3.24
C ALA A 54 4.80 -17.49 2.71
N ARG A 55 4.59 -18.53 3.53
CA ARG A 55 4.83 -19.93 3.16
C ARG A 55 3.93 -20.41 2.03
N TYR A 56 2.66 -20.00 2.04
CA TYR A 56 1.69 -20.39 1.02
C TYR A 56 2.10 -19.93 -0.38
N PHE A 57 2.70 -18.73 -0.51
CA PHE A 57 3.09 -18.17 -1.81
C PHE A 57 4.57 -18.34 -2.14
N LYS A 58 5.40 -18.91 -1.24
CA LYS A 58 6.86 -18.97 -1.38
C LYS A 58 7.32 -19.48 -2.76
N ASP A 59 6.86 -20.62 -3.20
CA ASP A 59 7.32 -21.29 -4.43
C ASP A 59 6.43 -21.02 -5.64
N SER A 60 5.51 -20.06 -5.53
CA SER A 60 4.46 -19.83 -6.52
C SER A 60 4.86 -18.85 -7.65
N GLY A 61 6.03 -18.22 -7.57
CA GLY A 61 6.43 -17.11 -8.45
C GLY A 61 5.68 -15.80 -8.17
N ARG A 62 4.81 -15.76 -7.18
CA ARG A 62 4.02 -14.59 -6.77
C ARG A 62 4.70 -13.91 -5.58
N ILE A 63 4.58 -12.58 -5.50
CA ILE A 63 5.27 -11.77 -4.50
C ILE A 63 4.29 -11.28 -3.46
N VAL A 64 4.37 -11.76 -2.22
CA VAL A 64 3.59 -11.19 -1.12
C VAL A 64 4.26 -9.92 -0.62
N ARG A 65 3.47 -8.84 -0.48
CA ARG A 65 3.92 -7.58 0.11
C ARG A 65 3.13 -7.30 1.37
N PHE A 66 3.78 -7.34 2.51
CA PHE A 66 3.19 -7.00 3.80
C PHE A 66 3.23 -5.48 3.99
N ILE A 67 2.09 -4.90 4.32
CA ILE A 67 1.91 -3.46 4.47
C ILE A 67 1.56 -3.16 5.92
N GLU A 68 2.26 -2.26 6.56
CA GLU A 68 1.90 -1.80 7.89
C GLU A 68 0.50 -1.17 7.89
N TYR A 69 -0.30 -1.51 8.92
CA TYR A 69 -1.62 -0.92 9.10
C TYR A 69 -1.52 0.58 9.31
N MET A 70 -2.18 1.38 8.48
CA MET A 70 -2.06 2.82 8.44
C MET A 70 -3.40 3.53 8.49
N ASP A 71 -3.40 4.80 8.88
CA ASP A 71 -4.54 5.68 9.12
C ASP A 71 -5.13 6.27 7.81
N VAL A 72 -5.40 5.42 6.82
CA VAL A 72 -5.99 5.84 5.55
C VAL A 72 -7.47 6.18 5.70
N GLY A 73 -7.93 7.26 5.04
CA GLY A 73 -9.30 7.72 5.16
C GLY A 73 -9.64 8.19 6.59
N ASN A 74 -10.94 8.14 6.92
CA ASN A 74 -11.44 8.65 8.20
C ASN A 74 -12.19 7.59 9.02
N ARG A 75 -12.38 6.39 8.50
CA ARG A 75 -13.32 5.39 9.04
C ARG A 75 -12.69 4.14 9.62
N ASN A 76 -11.39 3.94 9.45
CA ASN A 76 -10.74 2.68 9.84
C ASN A 76 -10.44 2.54 11.35
N GLY A 77 -10.66 3.59 12.15
CA GLY A 77 -10.45 3.56 13.59
C GLY A 77 -9.01 3.27 14.01
N TRP A 78 -8.05 3.62 13.18
CA TRP A 78 -6.63 3.33 13.35
C TRP A 78 -6.06 3.81 14.69
N LYS A 79 -5.20 2.98 15.28
CA LYS A 79 -4.45 3.29 16.50
C LYS A 79 -3.02 2.80 16.36
N TRP A 80 -2.08 3.49 16.99
CA TRP A 80 -0.65 3.16 16.99
C TRP A 80 -0.35 1.75 17.54
N ASP A 81 -1.04 1.31 18.57
CA ASP A 81 -0.86 0.01 19.21
C ASP A 81 -1.29 -1.18 18.32
N GLN A 82 -1.97 -0.90 17.21
CA GLN A 82 -2.37 -1.89 16.22
C GLN A 82 -1.37 -2.05 15.06
N VAL A 83 -0.31 -1.27 15.06
CA VAL A 83 0.75 -1.37 14.04
C VAL A 83 1.72 -2.48 14.40
N VAL A 84 2.02 -3.34 13.44
CA VAL A 84 3.14 -4.29 13.48
C VAL A 84 4.25 -3.72 12.61
N PRO A 85 5.41 -3.34 13.18
CA PRO A 85 6.53 -2.84 12.39
C PRO A 85 7.00 -3.86 11.36
N SER A 86 7.33 -3.41 10.16
CA SER A 86 7.82 -4.28 9.09
C SER A 86 9.04 -5.12 9.50
N ALA A 87 9.92 -4.57 10.33
CA ALA A 87 11.06 -5.31 10.88
C ALA A 87 10.64 -6.54 11.68
N GLU A 88 9.54 -6.46 12.44
CA GLU A 88 8.99 -7.59 13.19
C GLU A 88 8.40 -8.65 12.25
N VAL A 89 7.69 -8.22 11.18
CA VAL A 89 7.18 -9.15 10.16
C VAL A 89 8.33 -9.93 9.50
N ILE A 90 9.40 -9.23 9.10
CA ILE A 90 10.60 -9.85 8.53
C ILE A 90 11.23 -10.82 9.53
N GLN A 91 11.42 -10.42 10.79
CA GLN A 91 12.01 -11.27 11.82
C GLN A 91 11.23 -12.58 12.01
N ARG A 92 9.89 -12.51 12.05
CA ARG A 92 9.03 -13.69 12.20
C ARG A 92 9.15 -14.65 11.01
N ILE A 93 9.23 -14.13 9.78
CA ILE A 93 9.36 -14.94 8.57
C ILE A 93 10.78 -15.52 8.45
N ASP A 94 11.81 -14.70 8.71
CA ASP A 94 13.22 -15.10 8.63
C ASP A 94 13.55 -16.23 9.60
N ALA A 95 12.95 -16.27 10.77
CA ALA A 95 13.13 -17.32 11.77
C ALA A 95 12.73 -18.72 11.26
N GLU A 96 11.79 -18.80 10.32
CA GLU A 96 11.31 -20.08 9.77
C GLU A 96 11.75 -20.30 8.31
N MET A 97 11.89 -19.24 7.55
CA MET A 97 12.26 -19.22 6.14
C MET A 97 13.32 -18.13 5.93
N PRO A 98 14.60 -18.49 6.02
CA PRO A 98 15.70 -17.52 6.00
C PRO A 98 15.66 -16.58 4.80
N LEU A 99 15.79 -15.29 5.08
CA LEU A 99 15.69 -14.19 4.12
C LEU A 99 17.04 -13.48 3.95
N GLU A 100 17.21 -12.83 2.81
CA GLU A 100 18.26 -11.84 2.59
C GLU A 100 17.68 -10.62 1.86
N PRO A 101 18.11 -9.39 2.22
CA PRO A 101 17.68 -8.20 1.54
C PRO A 101 18.20 -8.18 0.10
N ILE A 102 17.41 -7.61 -0.81
CA ILE A 102 17.78 -7.38 -2.21
C ILE A 102 17.45 -5.94 -2.62
N ASP A 103 18.15 -5.45 -3.66
CA ASP A 103 17.98 -4.10 -4.15
C ASP A 103 16.58 -3.84 -4.73
N SER A 104 16.16 -2.57 -4.69
CA SER A 104 14.94 -2.12 -5.34
C SER A 104 15.04 -2.25 -6.86
N ASN A 105 13.95 -2.58 -7.53
CA ASN A 105 13.90 -2.68 -9.00
C ASN A 105 14.01 -1.32 -9.70
N TYR A 106 13.57 -0.25 -9.03
CA TYR A 106 13.56 1.12 -9.59
C TYR A 106 13.54 2.15 -8.46
N THR A 107 13.97 3.37 -8.78
CA THR A 107 13.93 4.51 -7.85
C THR A 107 12.49 4.83 -7.45
N GLY A 108 12.23 4.90 -6.15
CA GLY A 108 10.90 5.16 -5.60
C GLY A 108 10.04 3.91 -5.43
N GLU A 109 10.60 2.70 -5.56
CA GLU A 109 9.93 1.48 -5.14
C GLU A 109 9.62 1.56 -3.63
N VAL A 110 8.34 1.37 -3.29
CA VAL A 110 7.87 1.55 -1.90
C VAL A 110 8.10 0.34 -1.01
N ALA A 111 8.33 -0.82 -1.60
CA ALA A 111 8.59 -2.06 -0.88
C ALA A 111 10.08 -2.28 -0.70
N SER A 112 10.53 -2.48 0.54
CA SER A 112 11.81 -3.12 0.81
C SER A 112 11.69 -4.60 0.48
N ARG A 113 12.60 -5.13 -0.34
CA ARG A 113 12.52 -6.46 -0.92
C ARG A 113 13.44 -7.43 -0.19
N TYR A 114 12.99 -8.66 -0.06
CA TYR A 114 13.76 -9.76 0.52
C TYR A 114 13.57 -11.01 -0.32
N ARG A 115 14.64 -11.75 -0.55
CA ARG A 115 14.63 -13.05 -1.22
C ARG A 115 14.79 -14.16 -0.19
N TYR A 116 14.11 -15.28 -0.40
CA TYR A 116 14.39 -16.49 0.36
C TYR A 116 15.79 -17.02 -0.01
N ARG A 117 16.61 -17.37 0.98
CA ARG A 117 18.00 -17.84 0.74
C ARG A 117 18.10 -19.14 -0.04
N ASP A 118 17.04 -19.92 -0.05
CA ASP A 118 16.94 -21.13 -0.89
C ASP A 118 16.60 -20.83 -2.36
N GLY A 119 16.43 -19.56 -2.72
CA GLY A 119 16.12 -19.12 -4.08
C GLY A 119 14.65 -19.26 -4.49
N GLN A 120 13.76 -19.65 -3.60
CA GLN A 120 12.34 -19.97 -3.88
C GLN A 120 11.42 -18.75 -3.80
N GLY A 121 11.80 -17.64 -4.44
CA GLY A 121 10.95 -16.46 -4.54
C GLY A 121 11.36 -15.32 -3.61
N GLU A 122 10.48 -14.32 -3.53
CA GLU A 122 10.71 -13.10 -2.75
C GLU A 122 9.45 -12.62 -2.03
N ILE A 123 9.66 -11.79 -1.02
CA ILE A 123 8.63 -11.02 -0.36
C ILE A 123 9.00 -9.53 -0.34
N GLY A 124 8.02 -8.68 -0.06
CA GLY A 124 8.26 -7.26 0.19
C GLY A 124 7.61 -6.80 1.48
N VAL A 125 8.11 -5.71 2.06
CA VAL A 125 7.46 -5.00 3.15
C VAL A 125 7.33 -3.52 2.81
N ILE A 126 6.20 -2.92 3.18
CA ILE A 126 5.92 -1.50 2.96
C ILE A 126 5.76 -0.83 4.32
N SER A 127 6.84 -0.19 4.77
CA SER A 127 6.99 0.39 6.11
C SER A 127 6.40 1.81 6.17
N SER A 128 5.09 1.94 5.90
CA SER A 128 4.41 3.24 5.78
C SER A 128 4.32 4.02 7.09
N VAL A 129 4.54 3.37 8.23
CA VAL A 129 4.41 3.93 9.58
C VAL A 129 5.74 3.95 10.30
N SER A 130 6.44 2.79 10.39
CA SER A 130 7.68 2.68 11.15
C SER A 130 8.90 3.28 10.43
N GLN A 131 8.91 3.29 9.09
CA GLN A 131 9.96 3.86 8.24
C GLN A 131 9.35 4.58 7.04
N PRO A 132 8.71 5.74 7.25
CA PRO A 132 8.04 6.47 6.18
C PRO A 132 9.03 6.92 5.10
N PHE A 133 8.55 6.99 3.85
CA PHE A 133 9.35 7.25 2.65
C PHE A 133 8.80 8.43 1.82
N CYS A 134 8.28 9.46 2.46
CA CYS A 134 7.66 10.62 1.79
C CYS A 134 8.64 11.36 0.88
N SER A 135 9.89 11.50 1.29
CA SER A 135 10.95 12.18 0.53
C SER A 135 11.24 11.54 -0.83
N ASN A 136 11.05 10.22 -0.96
CA ASN A 136 11.27 9.45 -2.18
C ASN A 136 9.97 9.02 -2.88
N CYS A 137 8.82 9.56 -2.45
CA CYS A 137 7.53 9.16 -3.00
C CYS A 137 7.32 9.71 -4.42
N THR A 138 7.13 8.82 -5.39
CA THR A 138 6.90 9.14 -6.80
C THR A 138 5.46 8.91 -7.25
N ARG A 139 4.50 8.83 -6.32
CA ARG A 139 3.11 8.46 -6.60
C ARG A 139 2.18 9.65 -6.63
N ALA A 140 1.30 9.66 -7.63
CA ALA A 140 0.12 10.51 -7.68
C ALA A 140 -1.12 9.63 -7.90
N ARG A 141 -2.30 10.16 -7.63
CA ARG A 141 -3.58 9.51 -7.86
C ARG A 141 -4.52 10.44 -8.59
N LEU A 142 -5.24 9.90 -9.57
CA LEU A 142 -6.33 10.59 -10.23
C LEU A 142 -7.63 9.95 -9.74
N SER A 143 -8.50 10.77 -9.13
CA SER A 143 -9.82 10.30 -8.71
C SER A 143 -10.78 10.19 -9.89
N THR A 144 -11.86 9.46 -9.69
CA THR A 144 -12.89 9.25 -10.72
C THR A 144 -13.62 10.56 -11.10
N ASP A 145 -13.59 11.58 -10.23
CA ASP A 145 -14.13 12.92 -10.51
C ASP A 145 -13.09 13.87 -11.15
N GLY A 146 -11.91 13.33 -11.51
CA GLY A 146 -10.88 14.04 -12.27
C GLY A 146 -9.99 14.98 -11.46
N LYS A 147 -9.78 14.68 -10.17
CA LYS A 147 -8.83 15.43 -9.33
C LYS A 147 -7.52 14.68 -9.15
N LEU A 148 -6.42 15.41 -9.27
CA LEU A 148 -5.06 14.93 -9.02
C LEU A 148 -4.70 15.11 -7.53
N TYR A 149 -4.26 14.02 -6.90
CA TYR A 149 -3.77 13.99 -5.53
C TYR A 149 -2.32 13.55 -5.51
N THR A 150 -1.45 14.26 -4.80
CA THR A 150 -0.03 13.97 -4.66
C THR A 150 0.32 13.13 -3.43
N CYS A 151 -0.64 12.98 -2.51
CA CYS A 151 -0.49 12.18 -1.30
C CYS A 151 -1.71 11.29 -1.06
N LEU A 152 -1.49 10.08 -0.51
CA LEU A 152 -2.56 9.17 -0.08
C LEU A 152 -3.43 9.77 1.03
N PHE A 153 -2.85 10.61 1.85
CA PHE A 153 -3.49 11.23 3.02
C PHE A 153 -3.99 12.66 2.75
N ALA A 154 -3.98 13.09 1.49
CA ALA A 154 -4.44 14.42 1.13
C ALA A 154 -5.93 14.62 1.44
N ALA A 155 -6.28 15.82 1.88
CA ALA A 155 -7.67 16.23 2.06
C ALA A 155 -8.27 16.78 0.75
N ASN A 156 -7.45 17.42 -0.08
CA ASN A 156 -7.86 18.10 -1.30
C ASN A 156 -7.01 17.67 -2.49
N GLY A 157 -7.60 17.66 -3.68
CA GLY A 157 -6.94 17.45 -4.96
C GLY A 157 -7.19 18.64 -5.91
N VAL A 158 -6.34 18.76 -6.93
CA VAL A 158 -6.47 19.77 -8.00
C VAL A 158 -7.32 19.19 -9.13
N SER A 159 -8.37 19.90 -9.55
CA SER A 159 -9.27 19.44 -10.61
C SER A 159 -8.63 19.60 -12.00
N LEU A 160 -8.21 18.47 -12.57
CA LEU A 160 -7.82 18.45 -14.00
C LEU A 160 -9.05 18.45 -14.91
N ARG A 161 -10.15 17.86 -14.44
CA ARG A 161 -11.42 17.83 -15.17
C ARG A 161 -11.94 19.23 -15.53
N ASP A 162 -11.87 20.17 -14.58
CA ASP A 162 -12.41 21.52 -14.80
C ASP A 162 -11.54 22.30 -15.80
N GLU A 163 -10.24 22.10 -15.78
CA GLU A 163 -9.32 22.66 -16.78
C GLU A 163 -9.61 22.10 -18.20
N ILE A 164 -9.80 20.77 -18.31
CA ILE A 164 -10.17 20.14 -19.58
C ILE A 164 -11.49 20.70 -20.12
N ARG A 165 -12.49 20.87 -19.25
CA ARG A 165 -13.79 21.42 -19.62
C ARG A 165 -13.74 22.90 -19.97
N ALA A 166 -12.76 23.63 -19.44
CA ALA A 166 -12.46 25.02 -19.80
C ALA A 166 -11.70 25.14 -21.13
N GLY A 167 -11.33 24.01 -21.76
CA GLY A 167 -10.64 24.00 -23.05
C GLY A 167 -9.12 23.98 -22.96
N ALA A 168 -8.55 23.61 -21.81
CA ALA A 168 -7.09 23.45 -21.68
C ALA A 168 -6.54 22.44 -22.67
N SER A 169 -5.44 22.77 -23.32
CA SER A 169 -4.69 21.88 -24.20
C SER A 169 -3.88 20.86 -23.40
N ASP A 170 -3.36 19.82 -24.08
CA ASP A 170 -2.46 18.84 -23.46
C ASP A 170 -1.21 19.49 -22.88
N ASP A 171 -0.70 20.56 -23.50
CA ASP A 171 0.46 21.31 -23.01
C ASP A 171 0.13 22.13 -21.75
N ASP A 172 -1.07 22.69 -21.66
CA ASP A 172 -1.55 23.37 -20.45
C ASP A 172 -1.66 22.36 -19.29
N LEU A 173 -2.24 21.18 -19.55
CA LEU A 173 -2.36 20.12 -18.55
C LEU A 173 -0.99 19.60 -18.11
N ARG A 174 -0.05 19.40 -19.04
CA ARG A 174 1.32 19.00 -18.72
C ARG A 174 2.00 20.03 -17.84
N THR A 175 1.84 21.30 -18.15
CA THR A 175 2.39 22.42 -17.38
C THR A 175 1.80 22.46 -15.98
N LEU A 176 0.48 22.32 -15.86
CA LEU A 176 -0.23 22.28 -14.58
C LEU A 176 0.23 21.10 -13.72
N ILE A 177 0.25 19.89 -14.27
CA ILE A 177 0.67 18.67 -13.55
C ILE A 177 2.12 18.80 -13.08
N SER A 178 3.01 19.30 -13.94
CA SER A 178 4.41 19.53 -13.59
C SER A 178 4.56 20.54 -12.47
N LYS A 179 3.80 21.62 -12.50
CA LYS A 179 3.76 22.64 -11.43
C LYS A 179 3.29 22.04 -10.10
N ILE A 180 2.17 21.30 -10.11
CA ILE A 180 1.63 20.62 -8.92
C ILE A 180 2.71 19.69 -8.33
N TRP A 181 3.37 18.91 -9.19
CA TRP A 181 4.36 17.93 -8.77
C TRP A 181 5.60 18.58 -8.16
N THR A 182 6.15 19.62 -8.80
CA THR A 182 7.37 20.30 -8.36
C THR A 182 7.17 21.13 -7.09
N GLN A 183 5.96 21.60 -6.86
CA GLN A 183 5.63 22.43 -5.69
C GLN A 183 5.08 21.63 -4.50
N ARG A 184 4.96 20.29 -4.63
CA ARG A 184 4.42 19.48 -3.55
C ARG A 184 5.34 19.46 -2.34
N THR A 185 4.73 19.48 -1.15
CA THR A 185 5.39 19.41 0.15
C THR A 185 4.83 18.32 1.04
N ASP A 186 4.10 17.37 0.46
CA ASP A 186 3.42 16.31 1.20
C ASP A 186 4.39 15.40 1.96
N ARG A 187 4.33 15.42 3.29
CA ARG A 187 5.16 14.58 4.19
C ARG A 187 4.35 13.95 5.31
N TYR A 188 3.05 13.76 5.11
CA TYR A 188 2.15 13.30 6.16
C TYR A 188 2.66 12.10 6.96
N SER A 189 3.19 11.06 6.30
CA SER A 189 3.65 9.86 7.01
C SER A 189 4.88 10.11 7.89
N GLU A 190 5.74 11.06 7.52
CA GLU A 190 6.90 11.48 8.32
C GLU A 190 6.47 12.38 9.49
N GLU A 191 5.46 13.22 9.26
CA GLU A 191 4.92 14.17 10.25
C GLU A 191 3.86 13.57 11.17
N ARG A 192 3.37 12.35 10.88
CA ARG A 192 2.27 11.68 11.61
C ARG A 192 2.47 11.66 13.12
N THR A 193 3.70 11.46 13.61
CA THR A 193 4.01 11.44 15.04
C THR A 193 3.92 12.80 15.70
N GLU A 194 4.08 13.88 14.95
CA GLU A 194 4.01 15.26 15.42
C GLU A 194 2.56 15.78 15.40
N LEU A 195 1.70 15.13 14.60
CA LEU A 195 0.28 15.45 14.55
C LEU A 195 -0.40 14.86 15.78
N ALA A 196 -0.71 15.70 16.75
CA ALA A 196 -1.41 15.29 17.98
C ALA A 196 -2.77 14.61 17.61
N PRO A 197 -3.15 13.53 18.30
CA PRO A 197 -4.34 12.72 17.96
C PRO A 197 -5.67 13.47 17.96
N GLU A 198 -5.74 14.66 18.55
CA GLU A 198 -6.99 15.38 18.86
C GLU A 198 -7.19 16.71 18.14
N GLN A 199 -6.26 17.19 17.33
CA GLN A 199 -6.42 18.48 16.67
C GLN A 199 -6.76 18.31 15.20
N ASN A 200 -8.05 18.59 14.87
CA ASN A 200 -8.59 18.99 13.54
C ASN A 200 -7.75 18.53 12.33
N THR A 201 -7.44 17.24 12.25
CA THR A 201 -6.85 16.70 11.02
C THR A 201 -7.90 16.92 9.91
N PRO A 202 -7.57 17.64 8.83
CA PRO A 202 -8.51 17.78 7.72
C PRO A 202 -9.05 16.41 7.29
N SER A 203 -10.35 16.35 7.00
CA SER A 203 -10.95 15.10 6.53
C SER A 203 -10.19 14.59 5.32
N LYS A 204 -9.54 13.44 5.46
CA LYS A 204 -8.78 12.79 4.36
C LYS A 204 -9.74 12.28 3.31
N VAL A 205 -9.29 12.22 2.07
CA VAL A 205 -10.03 11.54 1.01
C VAL A 205 -10.05 10.04 1.30
N GLU A 206 -11.20 9.42 1.13
CA GLU A 206 -11.34 7.97 1.34
C GLU A 206 -10.64 7.19 0.21
N MET A 207 -10.00 6.06 0.56
CA MET A 207 -9.24 5.23 -0.38
C MET A 207 -10.04 4.86 -1.63
N TYR A 208 -11.31 4.51 -1.48
CA TYR A 208 -12.18 4.11 -2.61
C TYR A 208 -12.47 5.25 -3.60
N GLN A 209 -12.24 6.51 -3.21
CA GLN A 209 -12.42 7.69 -4.09
C GLN A 209 -11.20 7.93 -4.97
N ILE A 210 -10.03 7.46 -4.57
CA ILE A 210 -8.74 7.72 -5.23
C ILE A 210 -8.04 6.43 -5.69
N GLY A 211 -8.80 5.37 -5.94
CA GLY A 211 -8.30 4.14 -6.54
C GLY A 211 -7.44 3.27 -5.62
N GLY A 212 -7.78 3.24 -4.34
CA GLY A 212 -7.09 2.42 -3.34
C GLY A 212 -7.88 1.22 -2.90
#